data_ffea007a53de51c513edc3875d8cf2e2
#
_entry.id   ffea007a53de51c513edc3875d8cf2e2
#
_cell.length_a   1.000
_cell.length_b   1.000
_cell.length_c   1.000
_cell.angle_alpha   90.00
_cell.angle_beta   90.00
_cell.angle_gamma   90.00
#
_symmetry.space_group_name_H-M   'P 1'
#
loop_
_entity.id
_entity.type
_entity.pdbx_description
1 polymer ?
#
loop_
_entity_poly.entity_id
_entity_poly.type
_entity_poly.pdbx_seq_one_letter_code
_entity_poly.pdbx_strand_id
1 'polypeptide(L)'
;MRTVLLKGPILSRSGYGEHARSVFRALQSRPDLYDIYVEPTIWGKTPWSHNVSDENKEIFKCINKRMQFQGTMNLSLQVMIPNEWTNIAEKNIGITAGIETDLASETWVQFCKDIDHVIVVSNHAKNVFLNSVYKDKVKVANGQLMDLRLEPEEIDVIGYPVKNKESEDMGLDIQTDFNFLTVAQAGPRKCLDATVRWFAEEFKDENVGLVVKANMQNNSKADRYNLKNTMKNWVKHLEGRKCKVYLLHGNLNEDQIHHLYNHEKIKCYITTTHGEGFGLPIFEAAYSGLPVVAPAWSGHVDFLYKKIIKKNGKPDRKPLFTKVKYELEKVQKNAVWENVIVEDAKWAFSDQKSFKKALRNVYVAYASKKAMAKELKEFLEVEMAEEKIHEKYVEVINKVYPPEVFEVTEWLQQIENNLETHD
;
A
#
# COMPACT_ATOMS: atom_id res chain seq x y z
N MET A 1 -30.73 -0.75 1.96
CA MET A 1 -29.36 -0.76 2.53
C MET A 1 -28.71 -2.10 2.16
N ARG A 2 -27.51 -2.10 1.57
CA ARG A 2 -26.83 -3.32 1.10
C ARG A 2 -26.05 -3.96 2.26
N THR A 3 -26.19 -5.26 2.46
CA THR A 3 -25.39 -6.03 3.41
C THR A 3 -24.00 -6.29 2.82
N VAL A 4 -22.94 -5.78 3.45
CA VAL A 4 -21.56 -5.82 2.94
C VAL A 4 -20.65 -6.56 3.91
N LEU A 5 -20.04 -7.66 3.45
CA LEU A 5 -19.01 -8.38 4.19
C LEU A 5 -17.63 -7.84 3.83
N LEU A 6 -16.95 -7.23 4.76
CA LEU A 6 -15.52 -6.94 4.66
C LEU A 6 -14.72 -8.10 5.28
N LYS A 7 -14.01 -8.85 4.43
CA LYS A 7 -13.14 -9.95 4.83
C LYS A 7 -11.68 -9.55 4.62
N GLY A 8 -10.86 -9.69 5.66
CA GLY A 8 -9.44 -9.35 5.57
C GLY A 8 -8.75 -9.20 6.93
N PRO A 9 -7.43 -8.97 6.96
CA PRO A 9 -6.64 -8.93 8.19
C PRO A 9 -6.77 -7.59 8.94
N ILE A 10 -7.98 -7.09 9.11
CA ILE A 10 -8.31 -5.76 9.64
C ILE A 10 -7.70 -5.49 11.02
N LEU A 11 -7.53 -6.53 11.85
CA LEU A 11 -6.92 -6.45 13.18
C LEU A 11 -5.39 -6.53 13.13
N SER A 12 -4.78 -6.84 11.97
CA SER A 12 -3.34 -7.00 11.82
C SER A 12 -2.61 -5.64 11.73
N ARG A 13 -1.40 -5.58 12.32
CA ARG A 13 -0.46 -4.45 12.17
C ARG A 13 0.40 -4.56 10.91
N SER A 14 -0.21 -4.89 9.80
CA SER A 14 0.43 -5.02 8.48
C SER A 14 -0.10 -3.99 7.48
N GLY A 15 0.57 -3.88 6.32
CA GLY A 15 0.06 -3.06 5.21
C GLY A 15 -1.33 -3.51 4.73
N TYR A 16 -1.59 -4.83 4.69
CA TYR A 16 -2.91 -5.36 4.38
C TYR A 16 -3.94 -5.08 5.48
N GLY A 17 -3.52 -5.10 6.76
CA GLY A 17 -4.39 -4.68 7.86
C GLY A 17 -4.79 -3.22 7.75
N GLU A 18 -3.84 -2.36 7.40
CA GLU A 18 -4.14 -0.95 7.14
C GLU A 18 -5.05 -0.77 5.92
N HIS A 19 -4.85 -1.57 4.88
CA HIS A 19 -5.74 -1.56 3.71
C HIS A 19 -7.18 -1.94 4.10
N ALA A 20 -7.36 -3.01 4.87
CA ALA A 20 -8.68 -3.42 5.33
C ALA A 20 -9.36 -2.35 6.19
N ARG A 21 -8.61 -1.64 7.07
CA ARG A 21 -9.14 -0.49 7.83
C ARG A 21 -9.50 0.69 6.93
N SER A 22 -8.72 0.97 5.89
CA SER A 22 -9.04 2.02 4.92
C SER A 22 -10.35 1.72 4.17
N VAL A 23 -10.55 0.46 3.74
CA VAL A 23 -11.82 0.02 3.13
C VAL A 23 -12.96 0.12 4.12
N PHE A 24 -12.74 -0.26 5.39
CA PHE A 24 -13.75 -0.16 6.44
C PHE A 24 -14.21 1.29 6.64
N ARG A 25 -13.28 2.25 6.73
CA ARG A 25 -13.60 3.69 6.83
C ARG A 25 -14.37 4.18 5.61
N ALA A 26 -14.00 3.72 4.41
CA ALA A 26 -14.72 4.07 3.19
C ALA A 26 -16.19 3.57 3.22
N LEU A 27 -16.45 2.37 3.72
CA LEU A 27 -17.80 1.88 3.92
C LEU A 27 -18.55 2.66 5.01
N GLN A 28 -17.87 2.99 6.12
CA GLN A 28 -18.46 3.78 7.21
C GLN A 28 -18.79 5.22 6.81
N SER A 29 -18.16 5.79 5.77
CA SER A 29 -18.50 7.13 5.28
C SER A 29 -19.90 7.20 4.67
N ARG A 30 -20.51 6.06 4.35
CA ARG A 30 -21.86 5.96 3.78
C ARG A 30 -22.73 4.96 4.56
N PRO A 31 -23.05 5.29 5.82
CA PRO A 31 -23.91 4.44 6.67
C PRO A 31 -25.36 4.35 6.16
N ASP A 32 -25.76 5.27 5.27
CA ASP A 32 -27.02 5.25 4.55
C ASP A 32 -27.08 4.14 3.47
N LEU A 33 -25.96 3.71 2.92
CA LEU A 33 -25.86 2.74 1.84
C LEU A 33 -25.52 1.33 2.34
N TYR A 34 -24.67 1.22 3.36
CA TYR A 34 -24.00 -0.02 3.73
C TYR A 34 -24.33 -0.48 5.15
N ASP A 35 -24.76 -1.72 5.26
CA ASP A 35 -24.89 -2.47 6.51
C ASP A 35 -23.66 -3.39 6.63
N ILE A 36 -22.65 -2.98 7.44
CA ILE A 36 -21.30 -3.55 7.42
C ILE A 36 -21.19 -4.75 8.37
N TYR A 37 -20.59 -5.83 7.86
CA TYR A 37 -20.18 -7.04 8.56
C TYR A 37 -18.69 -7.26 8.37
N VAL A 38 -17.97 -7.77 9.37
CA VAL A 38 -16.52 -7.96 9.30
C VAL A 38 -16.15 -9.40 9.63
N GLU A 39 -15.32 -10.00 8.78
CA GLU A 39 -14.70 -11.32 8.98
C GLU A 39 -13.17 -11.16 9.02
N PRO A 40 -12.56 -11.12 10.23
CA PRO A 40 -11.13 -10.91 10.35
C PRO A 40 -10.35 -12.15 9.92
N THR A 41 -9.25 -11.96 9.18
CA THR A 41 -8.32 -13.02 8.80
C THR A 41 -6.96 -12.84 9.47
N ILE A 42 -6.16 -13.90 9.53
CA ILE A 42 -4.79 -13.86 10.02
C ILE A 42 -3.88 -13.41 8.87
N TRP A 43 -2.83 -12.64 9.17
CA TRP A 43 -1.81 -12.25 8.22
C TRP A 43 -0.42 -12.71 8.68
N GLY A 44 -0.04 -13.89 8.24
CA GLY A 44 1.22 -14.52 8.61
C GLY A 44 1.46 -14.53 10.13
N LYS A 45 2.64 -14.06 10.55
CA LYS A 45 3.02 -13.93 11.97
C LYS A 45 2.85 -12.51 12.53
N THR A 46 2.14 -11.64 11.80
CA THR A 46 1.94 -10.26 12.22
C THR A 46 1.02 -10.18 13.44
N PRO A 47 1.39 -9.46 14.50
CA PRO A 47 0.54 -9.31 15.69
C PRO A 47 -0.73 -8.53 15.38
N TRP A 48 -1.79 -8.82 16.12
CA TRP A 48 -3.03 -8.05 16.08
C TRP A 48 -2.89 -6.74 16.85
N SER A 49 -3.66 -5.74 16.44
CA SER A 49 -3.84 -4.51 17.21
C SER A 49 -4.78 -4.78 18.38
N HIS A 50 -4.31 -4.53 19.58
CA HIS A 50 -5.09 -4.68 20.81
C HIS A 50 -5.49 -3.32 21.41
N ASN A 51 -5.32 -2.24 20.66
CA ASN A 51 -5.65 -0.90 21.16
C ASN A 51 -7.16 -0.74 21.33
N VAL A 52 -7.56 -0.16 22.45
CA VAL A 52 -8.93 0.24 22.70
C VAL A 52 -9.18 1.60 22.06
N SER A 53 -9.24 1.63 20.72
CA SER A 53 -9.65 2.81 19.94
C SER A 53 -11.15 2.70 19.60
N ASP A 54 -11.77 3.84 19.29
CA ASP A 54 -13.17 3.84 18.86
C ASP A 54 -13.34 3.09 17.53
N GLU A 55 -12.38 3.20 16.61
CA GLU A 55 -12.36 2.40 15.38
C GLU A 55 -12.39 0.89 15.68
N ASN A 56 -11.56 0.41 16.60
CA ASN A 56 -11.55 -1.01 16.97
C ASN A 56 -12.86 -1.44 17.63
N LYS A 57 -13.50 -0.59 18.44
CA LYS A 57 -14.82 -0.90 19.01
C LYS A 57 -15.87 -1.10 17.92
N GLU A 58 -15.89 -0.24 16.90
CA GLU A 58 -16.80 -0.38 15.76
C GLU A 58 -16.50 -1.64 14.94
N ILE A 59 -15.22 -1.94 14.67
CA ILE A 59 -14.80 -3.17 14.01
C ILE A 59 -15.32 -4.40 14.79
N PHE A 60 -15.14 -4.44 16.13
CA PHE A 60 -15.63 -5.55 16.95
C PHE A 60 -17.16 -5.67 16.96
N LYS A 61 -17.90 -4.56 16.91
CA LYS A 61 -19.37 -4.61 16.73
C LYS A 61 -19.73 -5.30 15.41
N CYS A 62 -19.06 -4.94 14.31
CA CYS A 62 -19.30 -5.55 13.00
C CYS A 62 -18.88 -7.02 12.95
N ILE A 63 -17.82 -7.43 13.68
CA ILE A 63 -17.44 -8.83 13.83
C ILE A 63 -18.53 -9.61 14.59
N ASN A 64 -18.98 -9.11 15.73
CA ASN A 64 -20.06 -9.75 16.51
C ASN A 64 -21.35 -9.87 15.71
N LYS A 65 -21.69 -8.85 14.93
CA LYS A 65 -22.84 -8.86 14.04
C LYS A 65 -22.70 -9.93 12.94
N ARG A 66 -21.47 -10.12 12.37
CA ARG A 66 -21.20 -11.18 11.38
C ARG A 66 -21.42 -12.57 11.95
N MET A 67 -21.04 -12.80 13.21
CA MET A 67 -21.19 -14.10 13.88
C MET A 67 -22.67 -14.50 14.06
N GLN A 68 -23.59 -13.55 14.09
CA GLN A 68 -25.03 -13.78 14.27
C GLN A 68 -25.80 -13.79 12.94
N PHE A 69 -25.17 -13.38 11.85
CA PHE A 69 -25.82 -13.28 10.54
C PHE A 69 -26.02 -14.65 9.91
N GLN A 70 -27.23 -14.89 9.44
CA GLN A 70 -27.61 -16.07 8.67
C GLN A 70 -28.17 -15.63 7.31
N GLY A 71 -27.70 -16.26 6.25
CA GLY A 71 -28.12 -15.95 4.89
C GLY A 71 -26.98 -15.54 3.98
N THR A 72 -27.29 -15.09 2.77
CA THR A 72 -26.33 -14.59 1.78
C THR A 72 -26.26 -13.07 1.86
N MET A 73 -25.04 -12.51 1.81
CA MET A 73 -24.83 -11.07 1.77
C MET A 73 -24.87 -10.56 0.33
N ASN A 74 -25.27 -9.32 0.13
CA ASN A 74 -25.31 -8.73 -1.22
C ASN A 74 -23.90 -8.58 -1.80
N LEU A 75 -22.93 -8.18 -0.98
CA LEU A 75 -21.59 -7.87 -1.46
C LEU A 75 -20.52 -8.36 -0.48
N SER A 76 -19.40 -8.85 -1.02
CA SER A 76 -18.17 -9.03 -0.25
C SER A 76 -17.04 -8.16 -0.80
N LEU A 77 -16.27 -7.53 0.09
CA LEU A 77 -14.98 -6.89 -0.20
C LEU A 77 -13.89 -7.68 0.51
N GLN A 78 -12.99 -8.31 -0.25
CA GLN A 78 -12.01 -9.25 0.29
C GLN A 78 -10.59 -8.67 0.15
N VAL A 79 -10.04 -8.14 1.25
CA VAL A 79 -8.74 -7.47 1.28
C VAL A 79 -7.64 -8.47 1.62
N MET A 80 -7.12 -9.16 0.60
CA MET A 80 -6.08 -10.20 0.74
C MET A 80 -5.39 -10.47 -0.61
N ILE A 81 -4.49 -11.45 -0.66
CA ILE A 81 -3.89 -11.88 -1.93
C ILE A 81 -4.91 -12.66 -2.77
N PRO A 82 -4.85 -12.59 -4.12
CA PRO A 82 -5.87 -13.14 -5.00
C PRO A 82 -6.23 -14.60 -4.77
N ASN A 83 -5.25 -15.45 -4.50
CA ASN A 83 -5.44 -16.88 -4.26
C ASN A 83 -6.16 -17.24 -2.95
N GLU A 84 -6.52 -16.24 -2.14
CA GLU A 84 -7.34 -16.39 -0.91
C GLU A 84 -8.79 -15.90 -1.10
N TRP A 85 -9.12 -15.31 -2.26
CA TRP A 85 -10.48 -14.85 -2.56
C TRP A 85 -11.43 -16.02 -2.82
N THR A 86 -12.69 -15.83 -2.45
CA THR A 86 -13.74 -16.83 -2.60
C THR A 86 -15.09 -16.17 -2.91
N ASN A 87 -15.95 -16.85 -3.65
CA ASN A 87 -17.33 -16.38 -3.92
C ASN A 87 -18.22 -16.69 -2.70
N ILE A 88 -18.48 -15.68 -1.87
CA ILE A 88 -19.18 -15.78 -0.57
C ILE A 88 -20.36 -14.83 -0.41
N ALA A 89 -20.65 -14.05 -1.43
CA ALA A 89 -21.77 -13.12 -1.51
C ALA A 89 -22.36 -13.15 -2.92
N GLU A 90 -23.49 -12.45 -3.17
CA GLU A 90 -24.08 -12.32 -4.49
C GLU A 90 -23.10 -11.68 -5.50
N LYS A 91 -22.35 -10.67 -5.03
CA LYS A 91 -21.22 -10.06 -5.75
C LYS A 91 -19.97 -10.02 -4.87
N ASN A 92 -18.82 -10.22 -5.50
CA ASN A 92 -17.55 -10.36 -4.79
C ASN A 92 -16.48 -9.47 -5.41
N ILE A 93 -15.90 -8.56 -4.62
CA ILE A 93 -14.82 -7.68 -5.03
C ILE A 93 -13.54 -8.12 -4.34
N GLY A 94 -12.53 -8.50 -5.12
CA GLY A 94 -11.19 -8.78 -4.65
C GLY A 94 -10.37 -7.51 -4.55
N ILE A 95 -9.71 -7.29 -3.42
CA ILE A 95 -8.89 -6.10 -3.18
C ILE A 95 -7.49 -6.55 -2.78
N THR A 96 -6.47 -6.18 -3.57
CA THR A 96 -5.09 -6.57 -3.29
C THR A 96 -4.13 -5.38 -3.32
N ALA A 97 -3.18 -5.39 -2.37
CA ALA A 97 -2.13 -4.38 -2.27
C ALA A 97 -0.83 -4.79 -3.00
N GLY A 98 -0.75 -6.03 -3.47
CA GLY A 98 0.50 -6.58 -3.97
C GLY A 98 0.52 -6.74 -5.47
N ILE A 99 1.44 -6.19 -6.14
CA ILE A 99 2.41 -6.71 -7.11
C ILE A 99 3.58 -5.75 -7.05
N GLU A 100 4.73 -6.31 -6.66
CA GLU A 100 5.98 -5.58 -6.57
C GLU A 100 6.97 -5.93 -7.68
N THR A 101 6.53 -6.75 -8.64
CA THR A 101 7.29 -7.24 -9.80
C THR A 101 6.65 -6.77 -11.10
N ASP A 102 7.21 -7.15 -12.24
CA ASP A 102 6.67 -6.85 -13.58
C ASP A 102 5.73 -7.93 -14.13
N LEU A 103 5.50 -9.02 -13.36
CA LEU A 103 4.68 -10.16 -13.77
C LEU A 103 3.82 -10.65 -12.60
N ALA A 104 2.51 -10.78 -12.82
CA ALA A 104 1.59 -11.48 -11.93
C ALA A 104 1.62 -12.98 -12.23
N SER A 105 1.48 -13.85 -11.20
CA SER A 105 1.42 -15.29 -11.41
C SER A 105 0.16 -15.72 -12.17
N GLU A 106 0.25 -16.84 -12.90
CA GLU A 106 -0.91 -17.44 -13.58
C GLU A 106 -2.07 -17.66 -12.58
N THR A 107 -1.75 -18.22 -11.42
CA THR A 107 -2.72 -18.42 -10.34
C THR A 107 -3.44 -17.14 -9.94
N TRP A 108 -2.72 -16.04 -9.79
CA TRP A 108 -3.34 -14.76 -9.42
C TRP A 108 -4.24 -14.21 -10.53
N VAL A 109 -3.83 -14.32 -11.80
CA VAL A 109 -4.66 -13.89 -12.93
C VAL A 109 -5.94 -14.74 -13.00
N GLN A 110 -5.86 -16.06 -12.73
CA GLN A 110 -7.03 -16.93 -12.69
C GLN A 110 -8.02 -16.50 -11.59
N PHE A 111 -7.55 -16.30 -10.36
CA PHE A 111 -8.43 -15.86 -9.27
C PHE A 111 -9.06 -14.48 -9.53
N CYS A 112 -8.36 -13.60 -10.24
CA CYS A 112 -8.92 -12.32 -10.66
C CYS A 112 -10.05 -12.49 -11.70
N LYS A 113 -10.03 -13.55 -12.54
CA LYS A 113 -11.11 -13.87 -13.48
C LYS A 113 -12.30 -14.56 -12.80
N ASP A 114 -12.07 -15.22 -11.68
CA ASP A 114 -13.08 -15.99 -10.95
C ASP A 114 -13.91 -15.10 -9.99
N ILE A 115 -13.55 -13.83 -9.83
CA ILE A 115 -14.25 -12.86 -8.97
C ILE A 115 -14.94 -11.78 -9.84
N ASP A 116 -15.99 -11.14 -9.32
CA ASP A 116 -16.78 -10.17 -10.12
C ASP A 116 -16.00 -8.90 -10.46
N HIS A 117 -15.09 -8.44 -9.60
CA HIS A 117 -14.29 -7.24 -9.84
C HIS A 117 -13.02 -7.20 -8.99
N VAL A 118 -12.00 -6.50 -9.46
CA VAL A 118 -10.72 -6.36 -8.78
C VAL A 118 -10.39 -4.90 -8.50
N ILE A 119 -9.93 -4.61 -7.29
CA ILE A 119 -9.34 -3.32 -6.92
C ILE A 119 -7.88 -3.52 -6.54
N VAL A 120 -7.02 -2.70 -7.14
CA VAL A 120 -5.58 -2.64 -6.84
C VAL A 120 -5.17 -1.26 -6.39
N VAL A 121 -4.02 -1.15 -5.72
CA VAL A 121 -3.59 0.09 -5.07
C VAL A 121 -2.80 1.06 -5.96
N SER A 122 -2.39 0.63 -7.16
CA SER A 122 -1.57 1.45 -8.06
C SER A 122 -1.77 1.10 -9.53
N ASN A 123 -1.47 2.06 -10.41
CA ASN A 123 -1.43 1.83 -11.85
C ASN A 123 -0.34 0.82 -12.24
N HIS A 124 0.75 0.73 -11.46
CA HIS A 124 1.74 -0.33 -11.64
C HIS A 124 1.09 -1.70 -11.51
N ALA A 125 0.40 -1.98 -10.41
CA ALA A 125 -0.29 -3.25 -10.19
C ALA A 125 -1.34 -3.52 -11.28
N LYS A 126 -2.17 -2.53 -11.65
CA LYS A 126 -3.14 -2.66 -12.75
C LYS A 126 -2.45 -3.06 -14.05
N ASN A 127 -1.39 -2.34 -14.45
CA ASN A 127 -0.69 -2.62 -15.70
C ASN A 127 -0.02 -3.99 -15.69
N VAL A 128 0.52 -4.43 -14.54
CA VAL A 128 1.11 -5.76 -14.44
C VAL A 128 0.06 -6.84 -14.62
N PHE A 129 -1.11 -6.73 -13.98
CA PHE A 129 -2.21 -7.68 -14.20
C PHE A 129 -2.67 -7.70 -15.65
N LEU A 130 -2.87 -6.56 -16.29
CA LEU A 130 -3.31 -6.47 -17.69
C LEU A 130 -2.28 -7.01 -18.70
N ASN A 131 -0.99 -6.90 -18.39
CA ASN A 131 0.09 -7.37 -19.24
C ASN A 131 0.50 -8.84 -18.97
N SER A 132 0.02 -9.44 -17.87
CA SER A 132 0.27 -10.85 -17.56
C SER A 132 -0.72 -11.72 -18.30
N VAL A 133 -0.29 -12.24 -19.46
CA VAL A 133 -1.12 -13.03 -20.39
C VAL A 133 -0.57 -14.44 -20.48
N TYR A 134 -1.43 -15.44 -20.21
CA TYR A 134 -1.09 -16.87 -20.25
C TYR A 134 -1.87 -17.53 -21.39
N LYS A 135 -1.17 -18.01 -22.41
CA LYS A 135 -1.74 -18.52 -23.65
C LYS A 135 -2.43 -19.88 -23.45
N ASP A 136 -3.54 -20.05 -24.17
CA ASP A 136 -4.27 -21.32 -24.31
C ASP A 136 -4.68 -21.95 -22.97
N LYS A 137 -5.04 -21.15 -21.97
CA LYS A 137 -5.35 -21.61 -20.62
C LYS A 137 -6.84 -21.77 -20.32
N VAL A 138 -7.70 -21.07 -21.03
CA VAL A 138 -9.16 -21.06 -20.78
C VAL A 138 -9.88 -21.82 -21.89
N LYS A 139 -10.55 -22.93 -21.54
CA LYS A 139 -11.39 -23.67 -22.48
C LYS A 139 -12.81 -23.09 -22.48
N VAL A 140 -13.23 -22.51 -23.60
CA VAL A 140 -14.60 -21.98 -23.76
C VAL A 140 -15.59 -23.07 -24.23
N ALA A 141 -16.90 -22.76 -24.16
CA ALA A 141 -17.97 -23.73 -24.36
C ALA A 141 -17.90 -24.46 -25.72
N ASN A 142 -17.39 -23.81 -26.76
CA ASN A 142 -17.21 -24.42 -28.10
C ASN A 142 -15.94 -25.29 -28.22
N GLY A 143 -15.19 -25.47 -27.14
CA GLY A 143 -13.94 -26.25 -27.08
C GLY A 143 -12.69 -25.51 -27.52
N GLN A 144 -12.81 -24.24 -27.95
CA GLN A 144 -11.66 -23.40 -28.29
C GLN A 144 -10.90 -23.01 -27.04
N LEU A 145 -9.55 -22.91 -27.15
CA LEU A 145 -8.70 -22.38 -26.09
C LEU A 145 -8.53 -20.87 -26.26
N MET A 146 -8.61 -20.16 -25.16
CA MET A 146 -8.38 -18.72 -25.10
C MET A 146 -7.27 -18.40 -24.09
N ASP A 147 -6.68 -17.23 -24.23
CA ASP A 147 -5.69 -16.73 -23.31
C ASP A 147 -6.34 -16.34 -21.97
N LEU A 148 -5.67 -16.70 -20.87
CA LEU A 148 -6.02 -16.21 -19.54
C LEU A 148 -5.43 -14.81 -19.35
N ARG A 149 -6.29 -13.81 -19.23
CA ARG A 149 -5.91 -12.40 -19.00
C ARG A 149 -7.07 -11.62 -18.40
N LEU A 150 -6.77 -10.47 -17.82
CA LEU A 150 -7.76 -9.48 -17.38
C LEU A 150 -8.00 -8.43 -18.46
N GLU A 151 -9.23 -7.92 -18.51
CA GLU A 151 -9.58 -6.79 -19.33
C GLU A 151 -9.62 -5.50 -18.49
N PRO A 152 -9.39 -4.30 -19.07
CA PRO A 152 -9.30 -3.04 -18.34
C PRO A 152 -10.50 -2.67 -17.46
N GLU A 153 -11.71 -3.12 -17.84
CA GLU A 153 -12.97 -2.88 -17.12
C GLU A 153 -13.15 -3.76 -15.88
N GLU A 154 -12.39 -4.85 -15.75
CA GLU A 154 -12.45 -5.80 -14.64
C GLU A 154 -11.63 -5.34 -13.42
N ILE A 155 -10.81 -4.28 -13.58
CA ILE A 155 -9.86 -3.85 -12.57
C ILE A 155 -9.80 -2.33 -12.44
N ASP A 156 -10.01 -1.83 -11.23
CA ASP A 156 -9.90 -0.42 -10.87
C ASP A 156 -8.72 -0.13 -9.92
N VAL A 157 -8.28 1.12 -9.89
CA VAL A 157 -7.15 1.58 -9.06
C VAL A 157 -7.65 2.51 -7.97
N ILE A 158 -7.50 2.09 -6.71
CA ILE A 158 -7.79 2.94 -5.54
C ILE A 158 -6.59 2.87 -4.59
N GLY A 159 -5.86 3.99 -4.47
CA GLY A 159 -4.74 4.12 -3.53
C GLY A 159 -5.20 4.37 -2.09
N TYR A 160 -4.24 4.72 -1.24
CA TYR A 160 -4.53 5.03 0.16
C TYR A 160 -4.77 6.53 0.34
N PRO A 161 -5.60 6.93 1.33
CA PRO A 161 -5.79 8.33 1.68
C PRO A 161 -4.61 8.88 2.50
N VAL A 162 -4.41 10.19 2.41
CA VAL A 162 -3.62 10.94 3.39
C VAL A 162 -4.34 10.87 4.73
N LYS A 163 -3.57 10.64 5.80
CA LYS A 163 -4.09 10.60 7.17
C LYS A 163 -3.65 11.83 7.95
N ASN A 164 -4.59 12.53 8.56
CA ASN A 164 -4.30 13.53 9.58
C ASN A 164 -4.08 12.81 10.91
N LYS A 165 -2.86 12.85 11.42
CA LYS A 165 -2.47 12.22 12.68
C LYS A 165 -1.89 13.25 13.63
N GLU A 166 -2.09 13.02 14.91
CA GLU A 166 -1.37 13.74 15.95
C GLU A 166 0.09 13.28 15.98
N SER A 167 0.94 14.02 16.67
CA SER A 167 2.35 13.69 16.81
C SER A 167 2.66 13.42 18.28
N GLU A 168 3.05 12.18 18.60
CA GLU A 168 3.46 11.79 19.94
C GLU A 168 4.98 11.69 20.02
N ASP A 169 5.60 12.59 20.80
CA ASP A 169 7.06 12.58 21.00
C ASP A 169 7.50 11.30 21.71
N MET A 170 8.49 10.64 21.13
CA MET A 170 9.06 9.40 21.65
C MET A 170 10.37 9.60 22.42
N GLY A 171 10.84 10.83 22.57
CA GLY A 171 12.13 11.13 23.19
C GLY A 171 13.30 10.45 22.48
N LEU A 172 13.36 10.52 21.15
CA LEU A 172 14.41 9.89 20.36
C LEU A 172 15.79 10.52 20.64
N ASP A 173 16.72 9.73 21.17
CA ASP A 173 18.11 10.14 21.36
C ASP A 173 18.89 10.05 20.04
N ILE A 174 18.76 11.06 19.20
CA ILE A 174 19.49 11.22 17.94
C ILE A 174 20.55 12.32 18.10
N GLN A 175 21.81 11.92 18.06
CA GLN A 175 22.97 12.79 18.32
C GLN A 175 23.45 13.56 17.07
N THR A 176 22.91 13.26 15.90
CA THR A 176 23.23 13.92 14.63
C THR A 176 22.09 14.85 14.23
N ASP A 177 22.40 16.01 13.66
CA ASP A 177 21.39 17.04 13.32
C ASP A 177 20.77 16.85 11.93
N PHE A 178 21.45 16.13 11.06
CA PHE A 178 20.93 15.73 9.74
C PHE A 178 20.81 14.21 9.68
N ASN A 179 19.57 13.71 9.62
CA ASN A 179 19.33 12.29 9.56
C ASN A 179 18.46 11.92 8.37
N PHE A 180 18.83 10.85 7.71
CA PHE A 180 17.98 10.12 6.79
C PHE A 180 17.14 9.12 7.58
N LEU A 181 15.99 8.71 7.01
CA LEU A 181 15.08 7.72 7.58
C LEU A 181 14.78 6.64 6.56
N THR A 182 14.74 5.40 7.01
CA THR A 182 14.13 4.29 6.27
C THR A 182 13.22 3.49 7.20
N VAL A 183 12.05 3.07 6.70
CA VAL A 183 11.07 2.27 7.43
C VAL A 183 10.75 1.03 6.61
N ALA A 184 11.10 -0.16 7.12
CA ALA A 184 10.94 -1.40 6.37
C ALA A 184 10.90 -2.62 7.29
N GLN A 185 10.19 -3.66 6.87
CA GLN A 185 10.47 -5.01 7.34
C GLN A 185 11.69 -5.53 6.55
N ALA A 186 12.72 -6.01 7.26
CA ALA A 186 13.95 -6.49 6.63
C ALA A 186 13.67 -7.80 5.87
N GLY A 187 13.73 -7.74 4.55
CA GLY A 187 13.55 -8.87 3.63
C GLY A 187 14.18 -8.56 2.28
N PRO A 188 14.32 -9.56 1.41
CA PRO A 188 15.00 -9.40 0.11
C PRO A 188 14.46 -8.23 -0.70
N ARG A 189 13.14 -8.09 -0.80
CA ARG A 189 12.48 -7.04 -1.56
C ARG A 189 12.83 -5.61 -1.10
N LYS A 190 12.94 -5.40 0.20
CA LYS A 190 13.22 -4.06 0.77
C LYS A 190 14.67 -3.62 0.63
N CYS A 191 15.58 -4.54 0.29
CA CYS A 191 17.01 -4.27 0.02
C CYS A 191 17.65 -3.35 1.07
N LEU A 192 17.33 -3.59 2.36
CA LEU A 192 17.73 -2.72 3.47
C LEU A 192 19.25 -2.70 3.68
N ASP A 193 19.93 -3.81 3.35
CA ASP A 193 21.38 -3.94 3.39
C ASP A 193 22.08 -2.93 2.47
N ALA A 194 21.61 -2.79 1.23
CA ALA A 194 22.14 -1.79 0.28
C ALA A 194 21.86 -0.37 0.77
N THR A 195 20.65 -0.09 1.26
CA THR A 195 20.30 1.22 1.83
C THR A 195 21.25 1.62 2.94
N VAL A 196 21.50 0.73 3.93
CA VAL A 196 22.36 1.00 5.08
C VAL A 196 23.84 1.09 4.67
N ARG A 197 24.31 0.14 3.88
CA ARG A 197 25.71 0.08 3.45
C ARG A 197 26.08 1.28 2.59
N TRP A 198 25.31 1.59 1.57
CA TRP A 198 25.61 2.70 0.65
C TRP A 198 25.48 4.07 1.29
N PHE A 199 24.54 4.22 2.27
CA PHE A 199 24.51 5.41 3.12
C PHE A 199 25.80 5.54 3.92
N ALA A 200 26.21 4.49 4.61
CA ALA A 200 27.42 4.53 5.46
C ALA A 200 28.71 4.73 4.65
N GLU A 201 28.78 4.20 3.45
CA GLU A 201 29.91 4.44 2.52
C GLU A 201 29.94 5.89 2.02
N GLU A 202 28.77 6.49 1.72
CA GLU A 202 28.70 7.87 1.20
C GLU A 202 29.08 8.91 2.25
N PHE A 203 28.65 8.68 3.51
CA PHE A 203 28.85 9.64 4.61
C PHE A 203 29.90 9.18 5.63
N LYS A 204 30.84 8.30 5.24
CA LYS A 204 31.83 7.71 6.15
C LYS A 204 32.48 8.73 7.07
N ASP A 205 32.90 9.86 6.52
CA ASP A 205 33.71 10.87 7.22
C ASP A 205 32.90 12.08 7.72
N GLU A 206 31.56 12.00 7.70
CA GLU A 206 30.65 13.09 8.06
C GLU A 206 29.76 12.74 9.26
N ASN A 207 29.39 13.75 10.06
CA ASN A 207 28.49 13.59 11.20
C ASN A 207 27.01 13.63 10.73
N VAL A 208 26.62 12.63 9.93
CA VAL A 208 25.26 12.45 9.40
C VAL A 208 24.70 11.13 9.91
N GLY A 209 23.39 11.05 10.15
CA GLY A 209 22.72 9.87 10.68
C GLY A 209 21.80 9.19 9.69
N LEU A 210 21.59 7.90 9.91
CA LEU A 210 20.50 7.12 9.32
C LEU A 210 19.69 6.46 10.42
N VAL A 211 18.43 6.82 10.55
CA VAL A 211 17.46 6.13 11.41
C VAL A 211 16.81 4.99 10.62
N VAL A 212 16.99 3.79 11.11
CA VAL A 212 16.42 2.57 10.51
C VAL A 212 15.30 2.06 11.42
N LYS A 213 14.05 2.32 11.06
CA LYS A 213 12.89 1.73 11.71
C LYS A 213 12.59 0.39 11.05
N ALA A 214 13.01 -0.69 11.69
CA ALA A 214 12.89 -2.02 11.08
C ALA A 214 12.72 -3.15 12.10
N ASN A 215 12.16 -4.26 11.61
CA ASN A 215 12.18 -5.59 12.23
C ASN A 215 12.46 -6.63 11.14
N MET A 216 12.83 -7.85 11.50
CA MET A 216 12.97 -8.96 10.55
C MET A 216 11.63 -9.69 10.36
N GLN A 217 11.06 -10.23 11.43
CA GLN A 217 9.79 -10.99 11.41
C GLN A 217 8.78 -10.47 12.43
N ASN A 218 9.25 -10.04 13.60
CA ASN A 218 8.41 -9.61 14.71
C ASN A 218 9.12 -8.55 15.56
N ASN A 219 8.51 -8.17 16.69
CA ASN A 219 9.05 -7.14 17.57
C ASN A 219 9.67 -7.69 18.86
N SER A 220 10.10 -8.95 18.86
CA SER A 220 10.76 -9.58 20.02
C SER A 220 12.19 -9.06 20.27
N LYS A 221 12.68 -9.27 21.50
CA LYS A 221 14.05 -8.95 21.85
C LYS A 221 15.07 -9.74 21.01
N ALA A 222 14.74 -10.99 20.66
CA ALA A 222 15.58 -11.84 19.81
C ALA A 222 15.66 -11.28 18.39
N ASP A 223 14.54 -10.86 17.80
CA ASP A 223 14.51 -10.22 16.49
C ASP A 223 15.37 -8.95 16.47
N ARG A 224 15.23 -8.09 17.50
CA ARG A 224 16.07 -6.89 17.68
C ARG A 224 17.56 -7.23 17.72
N TYR A 225 17.93 -8.24 18.49
CA TYR A 225 19.33 -8.67 18.63
C TYR A 225 19.89 -9.14 17.28
N ASN A 226 19.14 -9.98 16.57
CA ASN A 226 19.53 -10.52 15.28
C ASN A 226 19.68 -9.41 14.23
N LEU A 227 18.67 -8.52 14.11
CA LEU A 227 18.74 -7.40 13.18
C LEU A 227 19.91 -6.47 13.48
N LYS A 228 20.13 -6.13 14.77
CA LYS A 228 21.27 -5.29 15.20
C LYS A 228 22.60 -5.88 14.76
N ASN A 229 22.80 -7.18 14.95
CA ASN A 229 24.04 -7.87 14.55
C ASN A 229 24.18 -7.93 13.02
N THR A 230 23.11 -8.21 12.31
CA THR A 230 23.07 -8.20 10.85
C THR A 230 23.46 -6.83 10.31
N MET A 231 22.88 -5.74 10.83
CA MET A 231 23.24 -4.38 10.43
C MET A 231 24.70 -4.02 10.74
N LYS A 232 25.24 -4.46 11.89
CA LYS A 232 26.66 -4.29 12.18
C LYS A 232 27.54 -4.96 11.12
N ASN A 233 27.19 -6.16 10.69
CA ASN A 233 27.91 -6.88 9.66
C ASN A 233 27.88 -6.17 8.30
N TRP A 234 26.77 -5.52 7.93
CA TRP A 234 26.67 -4.77 6.67
C TRP A 234 27.67 -3.61 6.57
N VAL A 235 28.03 -3.02 7.69
CA VAL A 235 28.93 -1.85 7.76
C VAL A 235 30.28 -2.15 8.44
N LYS A 236 30.59 -3.42 8.69
CA LYS A 236 31.81 -3.85 9.38
C LYS A 236 33.11 -3.35 8.70
N HIS A 237 33.10 -3.30 7.36
CA HIS A 237 34.25 -2.84 6.58
C HIS A 237 34.49 -1.32 6.65
N LEU A 238 33.62 -0.57 7.32
CA LEU A 238 33.70 0.89 7.48
C LEU A 238 34.05 1.26 8.95
N GLU A 239 35.08 0.63 9.49
CA GLU A 239 35.60 0.97 10.82
C GLU A 239 36.07 2.42 10.86
N GLY A 240 35.87 3.09 12.03
CA GLY A 240 36.22 4.49 12.21
C GLY A 240 35.31 5.51 11.52
N ARG A 241 34.18 5.09 10.94
CA ARG A 241 33.22 6.03 10.33
C ARG A 241 32.68 7.03 11.35
N LYS A 242 32.49 8.28 10.93
CA LYS A 242 31.85 9.34 11.72
C LYS A 242 30.32 9.27 11.65
N CYS A 243 29.76 8.84 10.49
CA CYS A 243 28.31 8.69 10.33
C CYS A 243 27.73 7.68 11.31
N LYS A 244 26.49 7.93 11.74
CA LYS A 244 25.76 7.10 12.69
C LYS A 244 24.64 6.31 12.01
N VAL A 245 24.42 5.08 12.47
CA VAL A 245 23.26 4.26 12.05
C VAL A 245 22.51 3.87 13.32
N TYR A 246 21.28 4.35 13.44
CA TYR A 246 20.40 4.11 14.60
C TYR A 246 19.37 3.06 14.25
N LEU A 247 19.23 2.02 15.06
CA LEU A 247 18.16 1.04 14.93
C LEU A 247 17.00 1.37 15.86
N LEU A 248 15.86 1.70 15.30
CA LEU A 248 14.59 1.82 15.99
C LEU A 248 13.77 0.54 15.74
N HIS A 249 13.71 -0.33 16.76
CA HIS A 249 13.03 -1.61 16.72
C HIS A 249 11.88 -1.64 17.72
N GLY A 250 10.83 -2.34 17.39
CA GLY A 250 9.64 -2.48 18.25
C GLY A 250 8.38 -1.92 17.60
N ASN A 251 7.26 -2.07 18.29
CA ASN A 251 5.99 -1.50 17.84
C ASN A 251 5.98 0.01 18.11
N LEU A 252 5.49 0.75 17.14
CA LEU A 252 5.07 2.14 17.29
C LEU A 252 3.58 2.21 17.00
N ASN A 253 2.85 3.08 17.68
CA ASN A 253 1.49 3.44 17.30
C ASN A 253 1.52 4.42 16.11
N GLU A 254 0.37 4.82 15.59
CA GLU A 254 0.28 5.67 14.42
C GLU A 254 0.82 7.09 14.68
N ASP A 255 0.56 7.66 15.86
CA ASP A 255 1.02 8.99 16.24
C ASP A 255 2.54 9.03 16.45
N GLN A 256 3.12 7.95 16.98
CA GLN A 256 4.56 7.77 17.10
C GLN A 256 5.25 7.62 15.73
N ILE A 257 4.64 6.88 14.80
CA ILE A 257 5.12 6.79 13.42
C ILE A 257 5.02 8.16 12.74
N HIS A 258 3.92 8.88 12.95
CA HIS A 258 3.76 10.22 12.40
C HIS A 258 4.79 11.19 12.98
N HIS A 259 5.06 11.13 14.30
CA HIS A 259 6.13 11.90 14.94
C HIS A 259 7.50 11.61 14.30
N LEU A 260 7.80 10.32 14.01
CA LEU A 260 9.06 9.94 13.38
C LEU A 260 9.27 10.63 12.02
N TYR A 261 8.23 10.72 11.17
CA TYR A 261 8.31 11.42 9.89
C TYR A 261 8.39 12.94 10.02
N ASN A 262 7.90 13.52 11.12
CA ASN A 262 7.89 14.96 11.38
C ASN A 262 9.01 15.44 12.34
N HIS A 263 9.83 14.51 12.84
CA HIS A 263 10.89 14.82 13.78
C HIS A 263 11.90 15.81 13.18
N GLU A 264 12.23 16.89 13.93
CA GLU A 264 13.04 18.01 13.45
C GLU A 264 14.42 17.63 12.89
N LYS A 265 15.06 16.58 13.45
CA LYS A 265 16.37 16.08 13.02
C LYS A 265 16.28 15.09 11.86
N ILE A 266 15.09 14.63 11.47
CA ILE A 266 14.91 13.76 10.30
C ILE A 266 14.64 14.62 9.07
N LYS A 267 15.49 14.49 8.07
CA LYS A 267 15.52 15.42 6.92
C LYS A 267 15.09 14.78 5.60
N CYS A 268 15.16 13.46 5.46
CA CYS A 268 14.86 12.79 4.20
C CYS A 268 14.52 11.32 4.42
N TYR A 269 13.52 10.82 3.72
CA TYR A 269 13.24 9.39 3.62
C TYR A 269 14.02 8.78 2.45
N ILE A 270 14.62 7.60 2.67
CA ILE A 270 15.43 6.91 1.66
C ILE A 270 15.09 5.43 1.57
N THR A 271 15.12 4.88 0.37
CA THR A 271 14.93 3.44 0.14
C THR A 271 15.61 2.99 -1.16
N THR A 272 16.06 1.74 -1.16
CA THR A 272 16.52 1.00 -2.35
C THR A 272 15.61 -0.20 -2.64
N THR A 273 14.34 -0.13 -2.21
CA THR A 273 13.38 -1.21 -2.43
C THR A 273 13.36 -1.67 -3.88
N HIS A 274 13.27 -2.98 -4.11
CA HIS A 274 13.17 -3.54 -5.46
C HIS A 274 11.80 -3.30 -6.09
N GLY A 275 10.75 -3.11 -5.30
CA GLY A 275 9.39 -2.81 -5.75
C GLY A 275 8.41 -2.66 -4.59
N GLU A 276 7.35 -1.93 -4.87
CA GLU A 276 6.23 -1.68 -3.94
C GLU A 276 4.91 -1.81 -4.68
N GLY A 277 3.93 -2.48 -4.10
CA GLY A 277 2.57 -2.42 -4.61
C GLY A 277 2.00 -1.00 -4.56
N PHE A 278 2.18 -0.33 -3.41
CA PHE A 278 1.92 1.10 -3.22
C PHE A 278 3.11 1.82 -2.58
N GLY A 279 3.62 1.33 -1.45
CA GLY A 279 4.74 1.93 -0.73
C GLY A 279 4.29 2.83 0.42
N LEU A 280 3.49 2.31 1.36
CA LEU A 280 2.96 3.08 2.50
C LEU A 280 4.03 3.91 3.23
N PRO A 281 5.22 3.39 3.61
CA PRO A 281 6.23 4.21 4.29
C PRO A 281 6.77 5.36 3.43
N ILE A 282 6.83 5.19 2.10
CA ILE A 282 7.21 6.25 1.17
C ILE A 282 6.10 7.30 1.08
N PHE A 283 4.85 6.87 1.06
CA PHE A 283 3.67 7.73 1.03
C PHE A 283 3.55 8.56 2.31
N GLU A 284 3.71 7.91 3.48
CA GLU A 284 3.72 8.57 4.79
C GLU A 284 4.81 9.64 4.89
N ALA A 285 6.01 9.35 4.41
CA ALA A 285 7.09 10.33 4.33
C ALA A 285 6.73 11.50 3.39
N ALA A 286 6.12 11.21 2.24
CA ALA A 286 5.76 12.20 1.23
C ALA A 286 4.68 13.17 1.74
N TYR A 287 3.58 12.68 2.32
CA TYR A 287 2.54 13.56 2.85
C TYR A 287 2.91 14.23 4.18
N SER A 288 3.92 13.72 4.90
CA SER A 288 4.54 14.44 6.02
C SER A 288 5.50 15.55 5.55
N GLY A 289 5.71 15.69 4.23
CA GLY A 289 6.57 16.72 3.65
C GLY A 289 8.07 16.46 3.85
N LEU A 290 8.49 15.19 3.99
CA LEU A 290 9.89 14.80 3.91
C LEU A 290 10.33 14.67 2.44
N PRO A 291 11.52 15.18 2.07
CA PRO A 291 12.17 14.78 0.84
C PRO A 291 12.29 13.26 0.73
N VAL A 292 12.03 12.72 -0.46
CA VAL A 292 12.10 11.28 -0.73
C VAL A 292 13.20 10.97 -1.73
N VAL A 293 14.01 9.94 -1.46
CA VAL A 293 14.95 9.30 -2.40
C VAL A 293 14.53 7.86 -2.61
N ALA A 294 14.14 7.51 -3.83
CA ALA A 294 13.62 6.19 -4.15
C ALA A 294 13.91 5.79 -5.61
N PRO A 295 13.94 4.50 -5.97
CA PRO A 295 13.91 4.04 -7.36
C PRO A 295 12.68 4.60 -8.08
N ALA A 296 12.85 4.98 -9.36
CA ALA A 296 11.75 5.56 -10.14
C ALA A 296 10.89 4.46 -10.80
N TRP A 297 10.52 3.41 -10.06
CA TRP A 297 9.80 2.23 -10.55
C TRP A 297 8.83 1.67 -9.51
N SER A 298 7.76 1.03 -9.98
CA SER A 298 6.66 0.39 -9.25
C SER A 298 5.62 1.33 -8.63
N GLY A 299 4.76 0.83 -7.74
CA GLY A 299 3.52 1.51 -7.32
C GLY A 299 3.70 2.90 -6.71
N HIS A 300 4.81 3.15 -6.01
CA HIS A 300 5.04 4.44 -5.37
C HIS A 300 5.27 5.61 -6.36
N VAL A 301 5.53 5.33 -7.62
CA VAL A 301 5.67 6.41 -8.61
C VAL A 301 4.34 7.08 -8.94
N ASP A 302 3.22 6.46 -8.62
CA ASP A 302 1.90 7.03 -8.87
C ASP A 302 1.67 8.33 -8.10
N PHE A 303 2.10 8.39 -6.85
CA PHE A 303 1.94 9.55 -5.98
C PHE A 303 3.19 10.45 -5.90
N LEU A 304 4.35 9.98 -6.36
CA LEU A 304 5.58 10.79 -6.37
C LEU A 304 5.71 11.70 -7.61
N TYR A 305 4.79 11.58 -8.56
CA TYR A 305 4.71 12.44 -9.74
C TYR A 305 3.43 13.25 -9.77
N LYS A 306 3.55 14.57 -9.84
CA LYS A 306 2.43 15.47 -10.08
C LYS A 306 2.09 15.53 -11.57
N LYS A 307 0.82 15.33 -11.91
CA LYS A 307 0.32 15.57 -13.27
C LYS A 307 0.36 17.06 -13.57
N ILE A 308 0.92 17.44 -14.70
CA ILE A 308 1.03 18.83 -15.14
C ILE A 308 0.64 18.96 -16.61
N ILE A 309 0.26 20.16 -17.03
CA ILE A 309 0.12 20.51 -18.44
C ILE A 309 1.32 21.37 -18.85
N LYS A 310 2.07 20.93 -19.84
CA LYS A 310 3.18 21.72 -20.39
C LYS A 310 2.68 23.00 -21.06
N LYS A 311 3.58 23.98 -21.27
CA LYS A 311 3.28 25.23 -21.99
C LYS A 311 2.69 25.03 -23.39
N ASN A 312 2.96 23.88 -24.01
CA ASN A 312 2.42 23.50 -25.33
C ASN A 312 1.09 22.73 -25.25
N GLY A 313 0.41 22.72 -24.08
CA GLY A 313 -0.87 22.06 -23.85
C GLY A 313 -0.80 20.52 -23.67
N LYS A 314 0.38 19.91 -23.81
CA LYS A 314 0.51 18.45 -23.66
C LYS A 314 0.60 18.02 -22.19
N PRO A 315 -0.06 16.92 -21.79
CA PRO A 315 0.09 16.36 -20.46
C PRO A 315 1.51 15.86 -20.22
N ASP A 316 2.01 16.03 -19.01
CA ASP A 316 3.30 15.52 -18.54
C ASP A 316 3.23 15.20 -17.03
N ARG A 317 4.31 14.63 -16.52
CA ARG A 317 4.43 14.27 -15.09
C ARG A 317 5.72 14.87 -14.52
N LYS A 318 5.57 15.78 -13.55
CA LYS A 318 6.70 16.38 -12.82
C LYS A 318 7.07 15.48 -11.62
N PRO A 319 8.32 14.97 -11.56
CA PRO A 319 8.75 14.24 -10.36
C PRO A 319 8.93 15.21 -9.19
N LEU A 320 8.35 14.86 -8.04
CA LEU A 320 8.48 15.60 -6.79
C LEU A 320 9.30 14.82 -5.74
N PHE A 321 10.26 14.02 -6.20
CA PHE A 321 11.21 13.24 -5.40
C PHE A 321 12.58 13.17 -6.08
N THR A 322 13.59 12.71 -5.38
CA THR A 322 14.93 12.51 -5.95
C THR A 322 15.02 11.07 -6.45
N LYS A 323 15.08 10.93 -7.77
CA LYS A 323 15.07 9.62 -8.44
C LYS A 323 16.41 8.91 -8.33
N VAL A 324 16.34 7.61 -8.07
CA VAL A 324 17.44 6.67 -8.19
C VAL A 324 17.28 5.90 -9.50
N LYS A 325 18.35 5.76 -10.27
CA LYS A 325 18.38 4.88 -11.44
C LYS A 325 18.31 3.42 -11.01
N TYR A 326 17.77 2.58 -11.88
CA TYR A 326 17.61 1.15 -11.64
C TYR A 326 17.71 0.37 -12.94
N GLU A 327 17.95 -0.93 -12.81
CA GLU A 327 17.81 -1.91 -13.88
C GLU A 327 16.80 -2.97 -13.45
N LEU A 328 16.04 -3.54 -14.41
CA LEU A 328 15.11 -4.63 -14.12
C LEU A 328 15.84 -5.95 -14.32
N GLU A 329 16.00 -6.69 -13.23
CA GLU A 329 16.61 -8.01 -13.22
C GLU A 329 15.66 -9.04 -12.59
N LYS A 330 15.90 -10.33 -12.86
CA LYS A 330 15.12 -11.42 -12.28
C LYS A 330 15.13 -11.36 -10.75
N VAL A 331 14.02 -11.72 -10.18
CA VAL A 331 13.87 -11.88 -8.73
C VAL A 331 14.91 -12.87 -8.20
N GLN A 332 15.54 -12.55 -7.06
CA GLN A 332 16.50 -13.44 -6.42
C GLN A 332 15.78 -14.73 -5.94
N LYS A 333 16.44 -15.89 -6.06
CA LYS A 333 15.88 -17.19 -5.68
C LYS A 333 15.30 -17.23 -4.27
N ASN A 334 15.94 -16.55 -3.32
CA ASN A 334 15.47 -16.47 -1.92
C ASN A 334 14.26 -15.52 -1.70
N ALA A 335 13.81 -14.85 -2.74
CA ALA A 335 12.62 -13.99 -2.72
C ALA A 335 11.45 -14.59 -3.52
N VAL A 336 11.68 -15.68 -4.26
CA VAL A 336 10.61 -16.41 -4.95
C VAL A 336 9.65 -16.98 -3.92
N TRP A 337 8.37 -16.76 -4.15
CA TRP A 337 7.28 -17.28 -3.34
C TRP A 337 6.26 -17.92 -4.29
N GLU A 338 6.14 -19.21 -4.21
CA GLU A 338 5.31 -20.01 -5.10
C GLU A 338 3.90 -19.41 -5.24
N ASN A 339 3.42 -19.29 -6.47
CA ASN A 339 2.14 -18.70 -6.85
C ASN A 339 1.95 -17.21 -6.50
N VAL A 340 2.95 -16.52 -5.93
CA VAL A 340 2.89 -15.10 -5.56
C VAL A 340 3.97 -14.30 -6.27
N ILE A 341 5.24 -14.63 -6.04
CA ILE A 341 6.41 -14.02 -6.71
C ILE A 341 7.08 -15.11 -7.55
N VAL A 342 6.81 -15.09 -8.85
CA VAL A 342 7.31 -16.14 -9.76
C VAL A 342 8.77 -15.91 -10.18
N GLU A 343 9.48 -16.98 -10.47
CA GLU A 343 10.92 -16.98 -10.76
C GLU A 343 11.29 -16.13 -11.99
N ASP A 344 10.40 -16.07 -12.98
CA ASP A 344 10.62 -15.29 -14.20
C ASP A 344 10.31 -13.81 -14.07
N ALA A 345 9.66 -13.41 -12.97
CA ALA A 345 9.37 -12.02 -12.70
C ALA A 345 10.65 -11.21 -12.45
N LYS A 346 10.57 -9.92 -12.77
CA LYS A 346 11.65 -8.96 -12.56
C LYS A 346 11.19 -7.86 -11.60
N TRP A 347 12.16 -7.24 -10.95
CA TRP A 347 11.99 -6.03 -10.17
C TRP A 347 13.22 -5.11 -10.28
N ALA A 348 13.15 -3.92 -9.70
CA ALA A 348 14.19 -2.92 -9.85
C ALA A 348 15.40 -3.18 -8.93
N PHE A 349 16.58 -3.19 -9.50
CA PHE A 349 17.85 -3.12 -8.77
C PHE A 349 18.40 -1.70 -8.87
N SER A 350 18.49 -1.02 -7.73
CA SER A 350 18.98 0.35 -7.67
C SER A 350 20.44 0.46 -8.05
N ASP A 351 20.80 1.47 -8.85
CA ASP A 351 22.20 1.81 -9.13
C ASP A 351 22.84 2.50 -7.92
N GLN A 352 23.92 1.90 -7.41
CA GLN A 352 24.63 2.38 -6.23
C GLN A 352 25.17 3.81 -6.39
N LYS A 353 25.75 4.13 -7.54
CA LYS A 353 26.33 5.47 -7.80
C LYS A 353 25.24 6.53 -7.85
N SER A 354 24.10 6.18 -8.50
CA SER A 354 22.93 7.05 -8.55
C SER A 354 22.34 7.29 -7.17
N PHE A 355 22.22 6.24 -6.33
CA PHE A 355 21.72 6.36 -4.97
C PHE A 355 22.60 7.26 -4.10
N LYS A 356 23.92 7.01 -4.07
CA LYS A 356 24.88 7.84 -3.34
C LYS A 356 24.84 9.30 -3.79
N LYS A 357 24.82 9.55 -5.11
CA LYS A 357 24.67 10.89 -5.69
C LYS A 357 23.36 11.56 -5.27
N ALA A 358 22.26 10.79 -5.19
CA ALA A 358 20.96 11.29 -4.75
C ALA A 358 21.00 11.70 -3.27
N LEU A 359 21.62 10.90 -2.40
CA LEU A 359 21.82 11.23 -0.97
C LEU A 359 22.63 12.52 -0.82
N ARG A 360 23.75 12.62 -1.53
CA ARG A 360 24.63 13.81 -1.51
C ARG A 360 23.89 15.05 -1.99
N ASN A 361 23.11 14.94 -3.06
CA ASN A 361 22.32 16.05 -3.60
C ASN A 361 21.27 16.53 -2.57
N VAL A 362 20.57 15.62 -1.86
CA VAL A 362 19.64 16.01 -0.81
C VAL A 362 20.36 16.72 0.34
N TYR A 363 21.51 16.21 0.76
CA TYR A 363 22.27 16.79 1.87
C TYR A 363 22.76 18.21 1.53
N VAL A 364 23.36 18.43 0.34
CA VAL A 364 23.91 19.71 -0.06
C VAL A 364 22.81 20.73 -0.44
N ALA A 365 21.77 20.27 -1.14
CA ALA A 365 20.70 21.14 -1.64
C ALA A 365 19.40 21.01 -0.84
N TYR A 366 19.48 20.80 0.48
CA TYR A 366 18.35 20.46 1.34
C TYR A 366 17.17 21.44 1.21
N ALA A 367 17.43 22.76 1.23
CA ALA A 367 16.36 23.77 1.13
C ALA A 367 15.50 23.59 -0.14
N SER A 368 16.13 23.35 -1.29
CA SER A 368 15.43 23.07 -2.56
C SER A 368 14.64 21.76 -2.51
N LYS A 369 15.21 20.73 -1.89
CA LYS A 369 14.52 19.43 -1.74
C LYS A 369 13.36 19.49 -0.78
N LYS A 370 13.48 20.28 0.29
CA LYS A 370 12.39 20.53 1.24
C LYS A 370 11.23 21.32 0.58
N ALA A 371 11.56 22.31 -0.28
CA ALA A 371 10.54 23.01 -1.06
C ALA A 371 9.78 22.07 -2.03
N MET A 372 10.51 21.18 -2.71
CA MET A 372 9.91 20.17 -3.58
C MET A 372 9.01 19.20 -2.79
N ALA A 373 9.44 18.77 -1.59
CA ALA A 373 8.66 17.89 -0.72
C ALA A 373 7.40 18.61 -0.19
N LYS A 374 7.47 19.91 0.08
CA LYS A 374 6.29 20.72 0.43
C LYS A 374 5.26 20.75 -0.70
N GLU A 375 5.71 20.98 -1.95
CA GLU A 375 4.82 20.93 -3.12
C GLU A 375 4.18 19.54 -3.28
N LEU A 376 4.92 18.46 -2.99
CA LEU A 376 4.38 17.10 -3.02
C LEU A 376 3.31 16.90 -1.95
N LYS A 377 3.57 17.32 -0.70
CA LYS A 377 2.62 17.25 0.41
C LYS A 377 1.31 17.93 0.04
N GLU A 378 1.37 19.20 -0.39
CA GLU A 378 0.20 19.99 -0.79
C GLU A 378 -0.59 19.32 -1.93
N PHE A 379 0.11 18.70 -2.88
CA PHE A 379 -0.52 17.95 -3.97
C PHE A 379 -1.24 16.70 -3.45
N LEU A 380 -0.60 15.93 -2.54
CA LEU A 380 -1.17 14.72 -1.99
C LEU A 380 -2.38 14.98 -1.08
N GLU A 381 -2.35 16.04 -0.27
CA GLU A 381 -3.46 16.45 0.59
C GLU A 381 -4.74 16.72 -0.23
N VAL A 382 -4.59 17.17 -1.49
CA VAL A 382 -5.73 17.40 -2.39
C VAL A 382 -6.13 16.15 -3.18
N GLU A 383 -5.15 15.44 -3.78
CA GLU A 383 -5.45 14.33 -4.69
C GLU A 383 -5.77 13.01 -3.99
N MET A 384 -5.24 12.84 -2.78
CA MET A 384 -5.38 11.65 -1.96
C MET A 384 -6.14 11.97 -0.65
N ALA A 385 -7.00 13.01 -0.68
CA ALA A 385 -7.89 13.32 0.43
C ALA A 385 -8.78 12.11 0.76
N GLU A 386 -9.08 11.91 2.04
CA GLU A 386 -9.81 10.74 2.53
C GLU A 386 -11.17 10.63 1.85
N GLU A 387 -11.88 11.74 1.73
CA GLU A 387 -13.20 11.81 1.08
C GLU A 387 -13.14 11.35 -0.38
N LYS A 388 -12.13 11.80 -1.14
CA LYS A 388 -11.95 11.40 -2.55
C LYS A 388 -11.66 9.91 -2.69
N ILE A 389 -10.90 9.33 -1.77
CA ILE A 389 -10.61 7.89 -1.79
C ILE A 389 -11.85 7.10 -1.42
N HIS A 390 -12.63 7.57 -0.43
CA HIS A 390 -13.90 6.95 -0.05
C HIS A 390 -14.92 6.98 -1.21
N GLU A 391 -15.06 8.11 -1.90
CA GLU A 391 -15.92 8.25 -3.09
C GLU A 391 -15.57 7.22 -4.17
N LYS A 392 -14.28 7.01 -4.47
CA LYS A 392 -13.86 5.99 -5.44
C LYS A 392 -14.31 4.58 -5.07
N TYR A 393 -14.24 4.21 -3.78
CA TYR A 393 -14.79 2.92 -3.33
C TYR A 393 -16.30 2.84 -3.56
N VAL A 394 -17.04 3.90 -3.25
CA VAL A 394 -18.49 3.97 -3.48
C VAL A 394 -18.82 3.86 -4.96
N GLU A 395 -18.08 4.54 -5.85
CA GLU A 395 -18.24 4.47 -7.29
C GLU A 395 -18.03 3.04 -7.82
N VAL A 396 -16.94 2.39 -7.42
CA VAL A 396 -16.67 1.00 -7.87
C VAL A 396 -17.70 0.03 -7.31
N ILE A 397 -18.11 0.17 -6.05
CA ILE A 397 -19.15 -0.67 -5.44
C ILE A 397 -20.47 -0.49 -6.20
N ASN A 398 -20.86 0.74 -6.55
CA ASN A 398 -22.07 1.02 -7.30
C ASN A 398 -22.00 0.50 -8.76
N LYS A 399 -20.81 0.43 -9.35
CA LYS A 399 -20.59 -0.18 -10.67
C LYS A 399 -20.84 -1.70 -10.64
N VAL A 400 -20.36 -2.37 -9.58
CA VAL A 400 -20.44 -3.84 -9.43
C VAL A 400 -21.80 -4.30 -8.92
N TYR A 401 -22.35 -3.57 -7.96
CA TYR A 401 -23.66 -3.81 -7.36
C TYR A 401 -24.44 -2.50 -7.30
N PRO A 402 -25.16 -2.12 -8.39
CA PRO A 402 -25.92 -0.88 -8.43
C PRO A 402 -26.94 -0.79 -7.29
N PRO A 403 -27.22 0.41 -6.76
CA PRO A 403 -28.35 0.58 -5.86
C PRO A 403 -29.63 0.22 -6.61
N GLU A 404 -30.56 -0.45 -5.93
CA GLU A 404 -31.90 -0.63 -6.48
C GLU A 404 -32.49 0.75 -6.80
N VAL A 405 -32.63 1.05 -8.07
CA VAL A 405 -33.37 2.22 -8.52
C VAL A 405 -34.85 1.81 -8.37
N PHE A 406 -35.49 2.20 -7.30
CA PHE A 406 -36.96 2.24 -7.29
C PHE A 406 -37.34 3.26 -8.37
N GLU A 407 -37.71 2.79 -9.55
CA GLU A 407 -38.36 3.65 -10.51
C GLU A 407 -39.64 4.14 -9.84
N VAL A 408 -39.75 5.45 -9.67
CA VAL A 408 -40.92 6.11 -9.09
C VAL A 408 -42.18 5.69 -9.82
N THR A 409 -42.07 5.34 -11.08
CA THR A 409 -43.10 4.73 -11.93
C THR A 409 -43.61 3.35 -11.43
N GLU A 410 -42.73 2.44 -11.02
CA GLU A 410 -43.16 1.13 -10.48
C GLU A 410 -43.78 1.28 -9.10
N TRP A 411 -43.29 2.19 -8.26
CA TRP A 411 -43.86 2.48 -6.96
C TRP A 411 -45.27 3.14 -7.09
N LEU A 412 -45.41 4.09 -8.03
CA LEU A 412 -46.72 4.69 -8.33
C LEU A 412 -47.72 3.67 -8.89
N GLN A 413 -47.30 2.76 -9.80
CA GLN A 413 -48.11 1.66 -10.30
C GLN A 413 -48.51 0.66 -9.21
N GLN A 414 -47.64 0.35 -8.26
CA GLN A 414 -48.00 -0.47 -7.09
C GLN A 414 -49.01 0.22 -6.17
N ILE A 415 -48.91 1.53 -5.97
CA ILE A 415 -49.90 2.30 -5.20
C ILE A 415 -51.24 2.34 -5.96
N GLU A 416 -51.26 2.60 -7.27
CA GLU A 416 -52.47 2.59 -8.08
C GLU A 416 -53.15 1.22 -8.08
N ASN A 417 -52.44 0.14 -8.27
CA ASN A 417 -52.96 -1.23 -8.20
C ASN A 417 -53.48 -1.61 -6.80
N ASN A 418 -52.90 -1.08 -5.73
CA ASN A 418 -53.39 -1.29 -4.37
C ASN A 418 -54.61 -0.45 -4.01
N LEU A 419 -54.84 0.66 -4.69
CA LEU A 419 -56.04 1.49 -4.54
C LEU A 419 -57.23 0.92 -5.30
N GLU A 420 -57.02 0.31 -6.48
CA GLU A 420 -58.06 -0.33 -7.28
C GLU A 420 -58.59 -1.65 -6.68
N THR A 421 -57.92 -2.25 -5.71
CA THR A 421 -58.37 -3.51 -5.02
C THR A 421 -59.22 -3.27 -3.80
N HIS A 422 -59.63 -2.04 -3.48
CA HIS A 422 -60.44 -1.68 -2.30
C HIS A 422 -61.77 -1.00 -2.61
N ASP A 423 -62.24 -1.07 -3.88
CA ASP A 423 -63.63 -0.81 -4.29
C ASP A 423 -64.35 -2.18 -4.54
#